data_55bc2d324fdf00566f380145f6257dd7
#
_entry.id   55bc2d324fdf00566f380145f6257dd7
#
_cell.length_a   1.000
_cell.length_b   1.000
_cell.length_c   1.000
_cell.angle_alpha   90.00
_cell.angle_beta   90.00
_cell.angle_gamma   90.00
#
_symmetry.space_group_name_H-M   'P 1'
#
loop_
_entity.id
_entity.type
_entity.pdbx_description
1 polymer ?
#
loop_
_entity_poly.entity_id
_entity_poly.type
_entity_poly.pdbx_seq_one_letter_code
_entity_poly.pdbx_strand_id
1 'polypeptide(L)'
;MPDSSPTLPSLALPEIGSATDTMLETLVAHWHDVDPQHSEDGLAGKVCDLHQFNFLLWHEEDIARSPDVTDTKIAAVKRAIDKYNQARNDAIEKVDDWLIQELANRGIAAEEDAPAATETPGAAIDRLSILELRRYHM
;
A
#
# COMPACT_ATOMS: atom_id res chain seq x y z
N MET A 1 12.14 -15.93 -20.35
CA MET A 1 12.83 -15.13 -19.34
C MET A 1 12.32 -15.48 -17.97
N PRO A 2 13.21 -15.73 -17.03
CA PRO A 2 12.74 -15.92 -15.67
C PRO A 2 12.09 -14.64 -15.15
N ASP A 3 11.03 -14.82 -14.38
CA ASP A 3 10.35 -13.70 -13.74
C ASP A 3 11.30 -13.04 -12.72
N SER A 4 11.51 -11.72 -12.85
CA SER A 4 12.35 -10.95 -11.95
C SER A 4 11.62 -10.51 -10.68
N SER A 5 10.36 -10.89 -10.52
CA SER A 5 9.56 -10.54 -9.34
C SER A 5 10.16 -11.14 -8.07
N PRO A 6 10.19 -10.39 -6.97
CA PRO A 6 10.70 -10.92 -5.71
C PRO A 6 9.74 -11.96 -5.13
N THR A 7 10.30 -12.88 -4.33
CA THR A 7 9.50 -13.80 -3.55
C THR A 7 8.91 -13.06 -2.35
N LEU A 8 7.60 -13.06 -2.22
CA LEU A 8 6.89 -12.39 -1.14
C LEU A 8 6.34 -13.40 -0.14
N PRO A 9 6.28 -13.04 1.16
CA PRO A 9 5.68 -13.90 2.16
C PRO A 9 4.17 -14.03 1.94
N SER A 10 3.59 -15.15 2.37
CA SER A 10 2.15 -15.34 2.36
C SER A 10 1.50 -14.52 3.47
N LEU A 11 0.44 -13.78 3.15
CA LEU A 11 -0.32 -13.03 4.14
C LEU A 11 -1.39 -13.92 4.76
N ALA A 12 -1.11 -14.47 5.92
CA ALA A 12 -2.02 -15.35 6.65
C ALA A 12 -2.15 -14.91 8.10
N LEU A 13 -3.36 -15.06 8.66
CA LEU A 13 -3.61 -14.85 10.08
C LEU A 13 -2.98 -16.01 10.87
N PRO A 14 -2.37 -15.77 12.05
CA PRO A 14 -2.28 -14.49 12.78
C PRO A 14 -1.03 -13.66 12.46
N GLU A 15 -0.18 -14.09 11.55
CA GLU A 15 1.14 -13.49 11.30
C GLU A 15 1.12 -12.39 10.24
N ILE A 16 -0.08 -11.91 9.92
CA ILE A 16 -0.32 -10.94 8.86
C ILE A 16 0.50 -9.65 9.05
N GLY A 17 0.71 -9.20 10.29
CA GLY A 17 1.42 -7.95 10.54
C GLY A 17 2.87 -8.01 10.10
N SER A 18 3.63 -9.01 10.56
CA SER A 18 5.03 -9.14 10.20
C SER A 18 5.22 -9.54 8.74
N ALA A 19 4.35 -10.38 8.20
CA ALA A 19 4.39 -10.76 6.79
C ALA A 19 4.13 -9.55 5.88
N THR A 20 3.17 -8.72 6.24
CA THR A 20 2.87 -7.49 5.51
C THR A 20 4.07 -6.55 5.52
N ASP A 21 4.68 -6.31 6.66
CA ASP A 21 5.85 -5.44 6.78
C ASP A 21 7.01 -5.93 5.89
N THR A 22 7.31 -7.23 5.92
CA THR A 22 8.35 -7.83 5.07
C THR A 22 8.02 -7.63 3.58
N MET A 23 6.79 -7.83 3.18
CA MET A 23 6.35 -7.65 1.79
C MET A 23 6.53 -6.20 1.35
N LEU A 24 6.11 -5.23 2.16
CA LEU A 24 6.22 -3.81 1.84
C LEU A 24 7.69 -3.38 1.72
N GLU A 25 8.54 -3.80 2.63
CA GLU A 25 9.98 -3.53 2.60
C GLU A 25 10.62 -4.08 1.31
N THR A 26 10.30 -5.32 0.95
CA THR A 26 10.82 -5.98 -0.24
C THR A 26 10.40 -5.24 -1.52
N LEU A 27 9.14 -4.85 -1.61
CA LEU A 27 8.60 -4.18 -2.80
C LEU A 27 9.17 -2.77 -2.98
N VAL A 28 9.35 -2.00 -1.92
CA VAL A 28 9.96 -0.67 -2.03
C VAL A 28 11.33 -0.76 -2.68
N ALA A 29 12.17 -1.68 -2.23
CA ALA A 29 13.50 -1.88 -2.79
C ALA A 29 13.41 -2.33 -4.26
N HIS A 30 12.55 -3.30 -4.55
CA HIS A 30 12.41 -3.83 -5.91
C HIS A 30 11.91 -2.77 -6.90
N TRP A 31 10.94 -1.96 -6.52
CA TRP A 31 10.35 -0.95 -7.40
C TRP A 31 11.25 0.27 -7.66
N HIS A 32 12.38 0.37 -6.99
CA HIS A 32 13.41 1.34 -7.36
C HIS A 32 14.30 0.85 -8.51
N ASP A 33 14.31 -0.46 -8.75
CA ASP A 33 15.06 -1.07 -9.85
C ASP A 33 14.20 -1.30 -11.09
N VAL A 34 12.89 -1.52 -10.90
CA VAL A 34 11.93 -1.77 -11.99
C VAL A 34 10.67 -0.94 -11.75
N ASP A 35 9.85 -0.77 -12.79
CA ASP A 35 8.58 -0.06 -12.66
C ASP A 35 7.66 -0.75 -11.64
N PRO A 36 6.92 0.03 -10.82
CA PRO A 36 6.04 -0.55 -9.81
C PRO A 36 4.88 -1.30 -10.45
N GLN A 37 4.88 -2.61 -10.27
CA GLN A 37 3.83 -3.52 -10.74
C GLN A 37 3.88 -4.81 -9.94
N HIS A 38 2.78 -5.54 -9.92
CA HIS A 38 2.72 -6.84 -9.27
C HIS A 38 1.66 -7.72 -9.96
N SER A 39 1.75 -9.03 -9.72
CA SER A 39 0.79 -10.02 -10.18
C SER A 39 0.09 -10.75 -9.02
N GLU A 40 0.20 -10.21 -7.81
CA GLU A 40 -0.42 -10.79 -6.63
C GLU A 40 -1.95 -10.65 -6.67
N ASP A 41 -2.66 -11.60 -6.06
CA ASP A 41 -4.11 -11.58 -5.93
C ASP A 41 -4.54 -11.67 -4.46
N GLY A 42 -5.84 -11.71 -4.20
CA GLY A 42 -6.39 -11.78 -2.85
C GLY A 42 -5.97 -10.59 -2.00
N LEU A 43 -5.76 -10.85 -0.71
CA LEU A 43 -5.32 -9.81 0.23
C LEU A 43 -3.95 -9.24 -0.16
N ALA A 44 -3.01 -10.10 -0.51
CA ALA A 44 -1.68 -9.66 -0.94
C ALA A 44 -1.77 -8.69 -2.13
N GLY A 45 -2.63 -8.99 -3.10
CA GLY A 45 -2.87 -8.13 -4.25
C GLY A 45 -3.39 -6.75 -3.86
N LYS A 46 -4.34 -6.70 -2.93
CA LYS A 46 -4.91 -5.44 -2.44
C LYS A 46 -3.90 -4.60 -1.67
N VAL A 47 -3.08 -5.25 -0.86
CA VAL A 47 -1.99 -4.57 -0.13
C VAL A 47 -0.92 -4.07 -1.09
N CYS A 48 -0.57 -4.86 -2.10
CA CYS A 48 0.37 -4.43 -3.15
C CYS A 48 -0.17 -3.22 -3.93
N ASP A 49 -1.46 -3.20 -4.27
CA ASP A 49 -2.08 -2.05 -4.94
C ASP A 49 -1.95 -0.78 -4.10
N LEU A 50 -2.29 -0.87 -2.82
CA LEU A 50 -2.18 0.26 -1.88
C LEU A 50 -0.73 0.77 -1.81
N HIS A 51 0.21 -0.14 -1.66
CA HIS A 51 1.64 0.19 -1.57
C HIS A 51 2.15 0.83 -2.87
N GLN A 52 1.68 0.35 -4.01
CA GLN A 52 2.02 0.92 -5.32
C GLN A 52 1.55 2.37 -5.44
N PHE A 53 0.33 2.68 -5.00
CA PHE A 53 -0.16 4.06 -5.02
C PHE A 53 0.64 4.96 -4.09
N ASN A 54 1.03 4.48 -2.91
CA ASN A 54 1.90 5.24 -2.00
C ASN A 54 3.30 5.46 -2.60
N PHE A 55 3.85 4.46 -3.28
CA PHE A 55 5.12 4.58 -3.99
C PHE A 55 5.05 5.67 -5.06
N LEU A 56 4.01 5.64 -5.88
CA LEU A 56 3.80 6.63 -6.94
C LEU A 56 3.58 8.03 -6.38
N LEU A 57 2.81 8.17 -5.30
CA LEU A 57 2.60 9.43 -4.60
C LEU A 57 3.91 10.01 -4.08
N TRP A 58 4.73 9.18 -3.44
CA TRP A 58 6.02 9.62 -2.91
C TRP A 58 6.89 10.27 -4.00
N HIS A 59 6.96 9.60 -5.15
CA HIS A 59 7.78 10.08 -6.26
C HIS A 59 7.20 11.32 -6.94
N GLU A 60 5.88 11.44 -7.05
CA GLU A 60 5.24 12.65 -7.57
C GLU A 60 5.49 13.84 -6.64
N GLU A 61 5.41 13.64 -5.34
CA GLU A 61 5.70 14.69 -4.36
C GLU A 61 7.18 15.13 -4.42
N ASP A 62 8.10 14.21 -4.65
CA ASP A 62 9.51 14.54 -4.84
C ASP A 62 9.72 15.43 -6.08
N ILE A 63 9.03 15.15 -7.17
CA ILE A 63 9.08 15.98 -8.37
C ILE A 63 8.56 17.39 -8.06
N ALA A 64 7.45 17.50 -7.32
CA ALA A 64 6.86 18.80 -6.96
C ALA A 64 7.80 19.64 -6.10
N ARG A 65 8.66 19.03 -5.32
CA ARG A 65 9.63 19.71 -4.45
C ARG A 65 10.94 20.09 -5.16
N SER A 66 11.11 19.64 -6.40
CA SER A 66 12.32 19.95 -7.16
C SER A 66 12.41 21.46 -7.44
N PRO A 67 13.58 22.13 -7.20
CA PRO A 67 13.69 23.56 -7.43
C PRO A 67 13.65 23.96 -8.90
N ASP A 68 13.91 23.03 -9.81
CA ASP A 68 13.96 23.29 -11.25
C ASP A 68 12.65 22.99 -11.98
N VAL A 69 11.59 22.65 -11.24
CA VAL A 69 10.32 22.25 -11.86
C VAL A 69 9.58 23.47 -12.40
N THR A 70 9.04 23.36 -13.62
CA THR A 70 8.25 24.42 -14.26
C THR A 70 6.81 24.43 -13.74
N ASP A 71 6.11 25.56 -13.92
CA ASP A 71 4.70 25.69 -13.54
C ASP A 71 3.81 24.66 -14.26
N THR A 72 4.07 24.41 -15.54
CA THR A 72 3.36 23.39 -16.31
C THR A 72 3.59 21.98 -15.71
N LYS A 73 4.81 21.68 -15.32
CA LYS A 73 5.14 20.39 -14.69
C LYS A 73 4.48 20.26 -13.32
N ILE A 74 4.50 21.32 -12.50
CA ILE A 74 3.84 21.33 -11.19
C ILE A 74 2.34 21.07 -11.34
N ALA A 75 1.66 21.70 -12.33
CA ALA A 75 0.24 21.46 -12.55
C ALA A 75 -0.05 20.00 -12.91
N ALA A 76 0.78 19.39 -13.75
CA ALA A 76 0.65 17.97 -14.10
C ALA A 76 0.87 17.06 -12.90
N VAL A 77 1.89 17.34 -12.07
CA VAL A 77 2.21 16.59 -10.86
C VAL A 77 1.06 16.69 -9.85
N LYS A 78 0.49 17.87 -9.66
CA LYS A 78 -0.66 18.06 -8.73
C LYS A 78 -1.86 17.23 -9.16
N ARG A 79 -2.15 17.16 -10.46
CA ARG A 79 -3.24 16.32 -10.99
C ARG A 79 -2.94 14.84 -10.76
N ALA A 80 -1.69 14.41 -10.93
CA ALA A 80 -1.27 13.04 -10.65
C ALA A 80 -1.41 12.72 -9.16
N ILE A 81 -1.01 13.62 -8.27
CA ILE A 81 -1.14 13.47 -6.82
C ILE A 81 -2.61 13.30 -6.43
N ASP A 82 -3.50 14.12 -6.96
CA ASP A 82 -4.94 14.02 -6.66
C ASP A 82 -5.50 12.66 -7.10
N LYS A 83 -5.12 12.21 -8.30
CA LYS A 83 -5.54 10.92 -8.83
C LYS A 83 -5.03 9.76 -7.95
N TYR A 84 -3.76 9.78 -7.57
CA TYR A 84 -3.17 8.71 -6.76
C TYR A 84 -3.70 8.73 -5.32
N ASN A 85 -4.00 9.91 -4.75
CA ASN A 85 -4.64 10.00 -3.45
C ASN A 85 -6.03 9.37 -3.46
N GLN A 86 -6.82 9.60 -4.49
CA GLN A 86 -8.13 8.95 -4.61
C GLN A 86 -7.98 7.44 -4.76
N ALA A 87 -7.08 6.99 -5.62
CA ALA A 87 -6.81 5.57 -5.81
C ALA A 87 -6.30 4.90 -4.52
N ARG A 88 -5.47 5.59 -3.76
CA ARG A 88 -4.99 5.14 -2.45
C ARG A 88 -6.15 4.97 -1.46
N ASN A 89 -7.04 5.95 -1.36
CA ASN A 89 -8.21 5.86 -0.48
C ASN A 89 -9.11 4.69 -0.87
N ASP A 90 -9.36 4.49 -2.16
CA ASP A 90 -10.12 3.35 -2.66
C ASP A 90 -9.43 2.03 -2.34
N ALA A 91 -8.10 1.99 -2.43
CA ALA A 91 -7.31 0.80 -2.10
C ALA A 91 -7.38 0.46 -0.60
N ILE A 92 -7.39 1.45 0.29
CA ILE A 92 -7.59 1.25 1.73
C ILE A 92 -8.95 0.59 1.98
N GLU A 93 -10.00 1.12 1.36
CA GLU A 93 -11.35 0.54 1.49
C GLU A 93 -11.41 -0.91 1.00
N LYS A 94 -10.74 -1.22 -0.11
CA LYS A 94 -10.70 -2.58 -0.65
C LYS A 94 -10.00 -3.56 0.28
N VAL A 95 -8.95 -3.14 0.96
CA VAL A 95 -8.30 -3.96 1.99
C VAL A 95 -9.27 -4.25 3.13
N ASP A 96 -9.95 -3.23 3.62
CA ASP A 96 -10.93 -3.37 4.72
C ASP A 96 -12.09 -4.26 4.31
N ASP A 97 -12.65 -4.06 3.13
CA ASP A 97 -13.76 -4.87 2.62
C ASP A 97 -13.37 -6.34 2.49
N TRP A 98 -12.17 -6.60 2.00
CA TRP A 98 -11.66 -7.98 1.88
C TRP A 98 -11.58 -8.65 3.26
N LEU A 99 -11.03 -7.94 4.25
CA LEU A 99 -10.88 -8.48 5.61
C LEU A 99 -12.24 -8.72 6.27
N ILE A 100 -13.17 -7.79 6.14
CA ILE A 100 -14.53 -7.93 6.66
C ILE A 100 -15.21 -9.17 6.05
N GLN A 101 -15.12 -9.32 4.73
CA GLN A 101 -15.69 -10.46 4.03
C GLN A 101 -15.06 -11.78 4.45
N GLU A 102 -13.75 -11.81 4.62
CA GLU A 102 -13.02 -13.00 5.04
C GLU A 102 -13.39 -13.42 6.46
N LEU A 103 -13.51 -12.46 7.38
CA LEU A 103 -13.98 -12.75 8.75
C LEU A 103 -15.40 -13.30 8.75
N ALA A 104 -16.29 -12.73 7.94
CA ALA A 104 -17.64 -13.24 7.78
C ALA A 104 -17.65 -14.67 7.23
N ASN A 105 -16.82 -14.95 6.22
CA ASN A 105 -16.70 -16.29 5.62
C ASN A 105 -16.21 -17.33 6.64
N ARG A 106 -15.39 -16.92 7.60
CA ARG A 106 -14.89 -17.80 8.68
C ARG A 106 -15.82 -17.88 9.87
N GLY A 107 -16.96 -17.18 9.85
CA GLY A 107 -17.90 -17.15 10.95
C GLY A 107 -17.40 -16.41 12.18
N ILE A 108 -16.43 -15.52 12.01
CA ILE A 108 -15.86 -14.71 13.09
C ILE A 108 -16.66 -13.42 13.21
N ALA A 109 -17.17 -13.15 14.41
CA ALA A 109 -17.88 -11.91 14.72
C ALA A 109 -17.23 -11.21 15.90
N ALA A 110 -17.36 -9.90 15.97
CA ALA A 110 -16.88 -9.14 17.12
C ALA A 110 -17.64 -9.55 18.39
N GLU A 111 -16.94 -9.63 19.52
CA GLU A 111 -17.58 -9.81 20.81
C GLU A 111 -18.43 -8.59 21.14
N GLU A 112 -19.54 -8.80 21.88
CA GLU A 112 -20.53 -7.77 22.16
C GLU A 112 -19.92 -6.55 22.87
N ASP A 113 -18.92 -6.77 23.71
CA ASP A 113 -18.24 -5.73 24.50
C ASP A 113 -16.85 -5.38 23.95
N ALA A 114 -16.53 -5.77 22.72
CA ALA A 114 -15.25 -5.47 22.12
C ALA A 114 -15.04 -3.94 22.00
N PRO A 115 -13.86 -3.43 22.38
CA PRO A 115 -13.59 -2.00 22.22
C PRO A 115 -13.52 -1.62 20.75
N ALA A 116 -14.00 -0.41 20.43
CA ALA A 116 -13.92 0.12 19.08
C ALA A 116 -12.46 0.48 18.74
N ALA A 117 -12.00 0.07 17.56
CA ALA A 117 -10.68 0.47 17.07
C ALA A 117 -10.71 1.95 16.64
N THR A 118 -9.57 2.62 16.77
CA THR A 118 -9.43 4.02 16.37
C THR A 118 -9.13 4.18 14.88
N GLU A 119 -8.71 3.10 14.23
CA GLU A 119 -8.47 3.07 12.78
C GLU A 119 -8.79 1.67 12.25
N THR A 120 -8.99 1.57 10.94
CA THR A 120 -9.22 0.30 10.27
C THR A 120 -7.90 -0.42 10.00
N PRO A 121 -7.93 -1.76 9.78
CA PRO A 121 -6.73 -2.48 9.36
C PRO A 121 -6.11 -1.92 8.07
N GLY A 122 -6.93 -1.53 7.10
CA GLY A 122 -6.44 -0.91 5.86
C GLY A 122 -5.71 0.39 6.10
N ALA A 123 -6.23 1.23 7.01
CA ALA A 123 -5.56 2.47 7.39
C ALA A 123 -4.23 2.21 8.10
N ALA A 124 -4.15 1.19 8.93
CA ALA A 124 -2.90 0.79 9.59
C ALA A 124 -1.87 0.29 8.57
N ILE A 125 -2.29 -0.50 7.60
CA ILE A 125 -1.42 -0.99 6.52
C ILE A 125 -0.94 0.18 5.66
N ASP A 126 -1.81 1.15 5.37
CA ASP A 126 -1.42 2.37 4.66
C ASP A 126 -0.30 3.10 5.38
N ARG A 127 -0.45 3.29 6.68
CA ARG A 127 0.59 3.93 7.50
C ARG A 127 1.90 3.14 7.49
N LEU A 128 1.83 1.83 7.56
CA LEU A 128 3.00 0.96 7.48
C LEU A 128 3.70 1.07 6.11
N SER A 129 2.92 1.14 5.03
CA SER A 129 3.42 1.37 3.67
C SER A 129 4.24 2.67 3.59
N ILE A 130 3.71 3.75 4.13
CA ILE A 130 4.39 5.05 4.16
C ILE A 130 5.66 4.99 5.01
N LEU A 131 5.63 4.29 6.14
CA LEU A 131 6.81 4.10 6.99
C LEU A 131 7.93 3.36 6.25
N GLU A 132 7.61 2.33 5.48
CA GLU A 132 8.61 1.59 4.70
C GLU A 132 9.21 2.44 3.59
N LEU A 133 8.41 3.28 2.94
CA LEU A 133 8.91 4.26 1.97
C LEU A 133 9.88 5.25 2.63
N ARG A 134 9.51 5.73 3.81
CA ARG A 134 10.37 6.64 4.58
C ARG A 134 11.68 5.98 4.98
N ARG A 135 11.63 4.74 5.47
CA ARG A 135 12.83 3.98 5.86
C ARG A 135 13.78 3.80 4.67
N TYR A 136 13.25 3.48 3.52
CA TYR A 136 14.07 3.30 2.32
C TYR A 136 14.79 4.59 1.90
N HIS A 137 14.13 5.74 2.03
CA HIS A 137 14.65 7.04 1.61
C HIS A 137 15.47 7.78 2.67
N MET A 138 15.63 7.22 3.85
CA MET A 138 16.43 7.82 4.93
C MET A 138 17.93 7.68 4.69
#